data_d6cd8c786184621ab1ad3d94476e976f
#
_entry.id   d6cd8c786184621ab1ad3d94476e976f
#
_cell.length_a   1.000
_cell.length_b   1.000
_cell.length_c   1.000
_cell.angle_alpha   90.00
_cell.angle_beta   90.00
_cell.angle_gamma   90.00
#
_symmetry.space_group_name_H-M   'P 1'
#
loop_
_entity.id
_entity.type
_entity.pdbx_description
1 polymer ?
#
loop_
_entity_poly.entity_id
_entity_poly.type
_entity_poly.pdbx_seq_one_letter_code
_entity_poly.pdbx_strand_id
1 'polypeptide(L)'
;MVLAPWGAVAAERSILVVGDSLSAAYGLPQQRGWVALLGERIKRERLDYSVVNASISGDTTGGGLARIDRLLAQHKPAVVVLELGGNDGLRGMPVAAMKRNLSGMIEQSRKSGARVLLVGMRMPPNYGPQYTGEFERAFAELAKQHRTALVPFLFEDFSVGRDFFQPDGIHPTEAAQPVMLETIWKRLKPLLK
;
A
#
# COMPACT_ATOMS: atom_id res chain seq x y z
N MET A 1 -6.19 50.59 -13.10
CA MET A 1 -6.06 49.24 -13.66
C MET A 1 -5.66 48.32 -12.53
N VAL A 2 -6.62 47.57 -11.94
CA VAL A 2 -6.40 46.71 -10.77
C VAL A 2 -6.08 45.32 -11.32
N LEU A 3 -4.83 44.87 -11.13
CA LEU A 3 -4.42 43.51 -11.44
C LEU A 3 -5.04 42.60 -10.40
N ALA A 4 -5.98 41.71 -10.81
CA ALA A 4 -6.47 40.64 -9.98
C ALA A 4 -5.31 39.68 -9.65
N PRO A 5 -5.17 39.21 -8.40
CA PRO A 5 -4.14 38.22 -8.07
C PRO A 5 -4.47 36.92 -8.79
N TRP A 6 -3.52 36.38 -9.56
CA TRP A 6 -3.57 35.00 -10.04
C TRP A 6 -3.63 34.12 -8.83
N GLY A 7 -4.79 33.50 -8.61
CA GLY A 7 -4.94 32.47 -7.58
C GLY A 7 -3.92 31.38 -7.84
N ALA A 8 -3.00 31.18 -6.91
CA ALA A 8 -2.13 29.99 -6.92
C ALA A 8 -3.02 28.76 -6.88
N VAL A 9 -3.07 28.00 -7.98
CA VAL A 9 -3.67 26.66 -7.99
C VAL A 9 -2.85 25.85 -6.99
N ALA A 10 -3.46 25.49 -5.87
CA ALA A 10 -2.81 24.64 -4.89
C ALA A 10 -2.35 23.37 -5.62
N ALA A 11 -1.07 23.02 -5.48
CA ALA A 11 -0.54 21.83 -6.10
C ALA A 11 -1.36 20.61 -5.62
N GLU A 12 -1.92 19.86 -6.57
CA GLU A 12 -2.72 18.67 -6.29
C GLU A 12 -1.92 17.70 -5.41
N ARG A 13 -2.47 17.34 -4.26
CA ARG A 13 -1.81 16.41 -3.34
C ARG A 13 -1.85 15.01 -3.92
N SER A 14 -0.79 14.22 -3.76
CA SER A 14 -0.76 12.85 -4.29
C SER A 14 -0.70 11.80 -3.20
N ILE A 15 -1.30 10.64 -3.51
CA ILE A 15 -1.19 9.37 -2.79
C ILE A 15 -0.28 8.49 -3.62
N LEU A 16 0.87 8.12 -3.08
CA LEU A 16 1.81 7.20 -3.72
C LEU A 16 1.59 5.80 -3.15
N VAL A 17 1.29 4.83 -4.02
CA VAL A 17 1.21 3.41 -3.66
C VAL A 17 2.51 2.73 -4.08
N VAL A 18 3.22 2.16 -3.10
CA VAL A 18 4.43 1.36 -3.30
C VAL A 18 4.10 -0.06 -2.84
N GLY A 19 3.86 -0.93 -3.80
CA GLY A 19 3.40 -2.29 -3.56
C GLY A 19 3.98 -3.29 -4.53
N ASP A 20 3.45 -4.49 -4.46
CA ASP A 20 3.82 -5.61 -5.32
C ASP A 20 2.71 -5.98 -6.34
N SER A 21 2.57 -7.27 -6.67
CA SER A 21 1.57 -7.77 -7.60
C SER A 21 0.13 -7.51 -7.18
N LEU A 22 -0.15 -7.43 -5.87
CA LEU A 22 -1.48 -7.18 -5.32
C LEU A 22 -1.97 -5.76 -5.62
N SER A 23 -1.05 -4.80 -5.64
CA SER A 23 -1.35 -3.40 -5.99
C SER A 23 -1.11 -3.09 -7.47
N ALA A 24 -0.33 -3.91 -8.19
CA ALA A 24 -0.10 -3.78 -9.63
C ALA A 24 -1.23 -4.39 -10.48
N ALA A 25 -2.26 -4.96 -9.88
CA ALA A 25 -3.37 -5.66 -10.55
C ALA A 25 -2.89 -6.86 -11.40
N TYR A 26 -1.98 -7.69 -10.86
CA TYR A 26 -1.47 -8.84 -11.58
C TYR A 26 -2.58 -9.76 -12.11
N GLY A 27 -2.49 -10.15 -13.38
CA GLY A 27 -3.49 -11.00 -14.04
C GLY A 27 -4.81 -10.29 -14.42
N LEU A 28 -4.92 -8.99 -14.16
CA LEU A 28 -6.11 -8.18 -14.44
C LEU A 28 -5.77 -6.96 -15.31
N PRO A 29 -6.73 -6.39 -16.04
CA PRO A 29 -6.57 -5.04 -16.59
C PRO A 29 -6.28 -4.04 -15.46
N GLN A 30 -5.28 -3.18 -15.65
CA GLN A 30 -4.82 -2.23 -14.61
C GLN A 30 -5.96 -1.36 -14.05
N GLN A 31 -6.94 -1.00 -14.91
CA GLN A 31 -8.10 -0.18 -14.55
C GLN A 31 -9.06 -0.89 -13.59
N ARG A 32 -8.94 -2.21 -13.44
CA ARG A 32 -9.77 -3.04 -12.55
C ARG A 32 -9.13 -3.29 -11.19
N GLY A 33 -7.84 -2.94 -11.02
CA GLY A 33 -7.15 -3.08 -9.74
C GLY A 33 -7.63 -2.06 -8.69
N TRP A 34 -7.52 -2.42 -7.41
CA TRP A 34 -7.96 -1.57 -6.30
C TRP A 34 -7.34 -0.16 -6.29
N VAL A 35 -6.11 -0.01 -6.80
CA VAL A 35 -5.45 1.31 -6.87
C VAL A 35 -6.12 2.22 -7.90
N ALA A 36 -6.54 1.67 -9.04
CA ALA A 36 -7.32 2.43 -10.02
C ALA A 36 -8.70 2.80 -9.46
N LEU A 37 -9.38 1.84 -8.82
CA LEU A 37 -10.66 2.09 -8.14
C LEU A 37 -10.53 3.13 -7.03
N LEU A 38 -9.38 3.22 -6.34
CA LEU A 38 -9.10 4.29 -5.39
C LEU A 38 -9.09 5.65 -6.09
N GLY A 39 -8.44 5.76 -7.24
CA GLY A 39 -8.44 7.00 -8.03
C GLY A 39 -9.85 7.44 -8.45
N GLU A 40 -10.70 6.49 -8.86
CA GLU A 40 -12.11 6.77 -9.17
C GLU A 40 -12.89 7.22 -7.93
N ARG A 41 -12.65 6.61 -6.78
CA ARG A 41 -13.28 6.98 -5.51
C ARG A 41 -12.89 8.39 -5.07
N ILE A 42 -11.62 8.75 -5.16
CA ILE A 42 -11.09 10.09 -4.86
C ILE A 42 -11.83 11.14 -5.70
N LYS A 43 -11.97 10.91 -7.01
CA LYS A 43 -12.71 11.80 -7.92
C LYS A 43 -14.20 11.89 -7.55
N ARG A 44 -14.84 10.76 -7.28
CA ARG A 44 -16.26 10.72 -6.91
C ARG A 44 -16.54 11.44 -5.59
N GLU A 45 -15.65 11.33 -4.60
CA GLU A 45 -15.77 12.03 -3.31
C GLU A 45 -15.24 13.50 -3.40
N ARG A 46 -14.79 13.94 -4.57
CA ARG A 46 -14.26 15.31 -4.82
C ARG A 46 -13.13 15.70 -3.87
N LEU A 47 -12.26 14.74 -3.56
CA LEU A 47 -11.08 14.97 -2.75
C LEU A 47 -9.96 15.52 -3.64
N ASP A 48 -9.23 16.51 -3.14
CA ASP A 48 -8.09 17.14 -3.84
C ASP A 48 -6.84 16.27 -3.71
N TYR A 49 -6.88 15.08 -4.34
CA TYR A 49 -5.79 14.12 -4.40
C TYR A 49 -5.76 13.41 -5.74
N SER A 50 -4.55 13.14 -6.22
CA SER A 50 -4.30 12.16 -7.28
C SER A 50 -3.73 10.86 -6.70
N VAL A 51 -3.77 9.78 -7.48
CA VAL A 51 -3.21 8.49 -7.09
C VAL A 51 -2.11 8.09 -8.05
N VAL A 52 -0.93 7.81 -7.53
CA VAL A 52 0.22 7.32 -8.29
C VAL A 52 0.47 5.87 -7.87
N ASN A 53 0.33 4.94 -8.81
CA ASN A 53 0.67 3.53 -8.60
C ASN A 53 2.11 3.26 -9.05
N ALA A 54 3.00 3.06 -8.09
CA ALA A 54 4.39 2.68 -8.32
C ALA A 54 4.67 1.21 -7.93
N SER A 55 3.64 0.37 -7.94
CA SER A 55 3.75 -1.05 -7.57
C SER A 55 4.38 -1.85 -8.70
N ILE A 56 5.19 -2.85 -8.32
CA ILE A 56 5.90 -3.73 -9.26
C ILE A 56 5.64 -5.18 -8.85
N SER A 57 5.05 -5.98 -9.75
CA SER A 57 4.81 -7.40 -9.50
C SER A 57 6.09 -8.14 -9.12
N GLY A 58 6.02 -8.93 -8.04
CA GLY A 58 7.16 -9.69 -7.51
C GLY A 58 8.14 -8.87 -6.67
N ASP A 59 7.89 -7.56 -6.45
CA ASP A 59 8.77 -6.73 -5.65
C ASP A 59 8.81 -7.17 -4.18
N THR A 60 9.96 -6.97 -3.56
CA THR A 60 10.21 -7.24 -2.14
C THR A 60 10.36 -5.93 -1.38
N THR A 61 10.41 -6.02 -0.05
CA THR A 61 10.72 -4.85 0.78
C THR A 61 12.10 -4.26 0.47
N GLY A 62 13.07 -5.08 0.07
CA GLY A 62 14.39 -4.63 -0.37
C GLY A 62 14.33 -3.84 -1.68
N GLY A 63 13.54 -4.32 -2.66
CA GLY A 63 13.32 -3.61 -3.91
C GLY A 63 12.59 -2.27 -3.70
N GLY A 64 11.54 -2.27 -2.86
CA GLY A 64 10.85 -1.06 -2.46
C GLY A 64 11.78 -0.03 -1.81
N LEU A 65 12.61 -0.46 -0.86
CA LEU A 65 13.58 0.41 -0.18
C LEU A 65 14.59 1.03 -1.14
N ALA A 66 15.06 0.26 -2.13
CA ALA A 66 16.03 0.75 -3.11
C ALA A 66 15.50 1.86 -4.03
N ARG A 67 14.19 2.00 -4.17
CA ARG A 67 13.55 2.97 -5.08
C ARG A 67 12.73 4.06 -4.39
N ILE A 68 12.47 3.95 -3.09
CA ILE A 68 11.56 4.86 -2.38
C ILE A 68 12.04 6.31 -2.42
N ASP A 69 13.32 6.60 -2.22
CA ASP A 69 13.84 7.97 -2.23
C ASP A 69 13.58 8.68 -3.56
N ARG A 70 13.82 7.99 -4.68
CA ARG A 70 13.54 8.52 -6.00
C ARG A 70 12.04 8.80 -6.20
N LEU A 71 11.18 7.88 -5.76
CA LEU A 71 9.73 8.05 -5.86
C LEU A 71 9.24 9.23 -5.03
N LEU A 72 9.75 9.40 -3.81
CA LEU A 72 9.42 10.51 -2.94
C LEU A 72 9.84 11.85 -3.54
N ALA A 73 11.07 11.94 -4.09
CA ALA A 73 11.58 13.14 -4.75
C ALA A 73 10.75 13.51 -5.98
N GLN A 74 10.37 12.50 -6.79
CA GLN A 74 9.62 12.68 -8.04
C GLN A 74 8.17 13.11 -7.79
N HIS A 75 7.48 12.46 -6.85
CA HIS A 75 6.03 12.60 -6.68
C HIS A 75 5.63 13.50 -5.52
N LYS A 76 6.54 13.79 -4.57
CA LYS A 76 6.29 14.61 -3.38
C LYS A 76 4.94 14.31 -2.71
N PRO A 77 4.66 13.02 -2.38
CA PRO A 77 3.34 12.60 -1.99
C PRO A 77 2.94 13.17 -0.62
N ALA A 78 1.66 13.47 -0.44
CA ALA A 78 1.09 13.78 0.86
C ALA A 78 0.84 12.51 1.70
N VAL A 79 0.62 11.38 1.03
CA VAL A 79 0.41 10.07 1.66
C VAL A 79 1.16 9.00 0.87
N VAL A 80 1.83 8.09 1.58
CA VAL A 80 2.44 6.88 1.02
C VAL A 80 1.70 5.66 1.57
N VAL A 81 1.25 4.77 0.69
CA VAL A 81 0.72 3.46 1.03
C VAL A 81 1.81 2.43 0.75
N LEU A 82 2.28 1.73 1.77
CA LEU A 82 3.29 0.67 1.68
C LEU A 82 2.61 -0.69 1.77
N GLU A 83 2.49 -1.37 0.63
CA GLU A 83 1.90 -2.70 0.49
C GLU A 83 2.99 -3.65 -0.02
N LEU A 84 3.92 -4.04 0.84
CA LEU A 84 5.06 -4.90 0.54
C LEU A 84 5.34 -5.87 1.71
N GLY A 85 6.03 -6.94 1.40
CA GLY A 85 6.43 -7.98 2.35
C GLY A 85 5.89 -9.36 1.99
N GLY A 86 4.80 -9.43 1.20
CA GLY A 86 4.26 -10.70 0.72
C GLY A 86 5.32 -11.56 0.03
N ASN A 87 6.08 -10.98 -0.89
CA ASN A 87 7.16 -11.68 -1.59
C ASN A 87 8.35 -12.05 -0.71
N ASP A 88 8.68 -11.25 0.30
CA ASP A 88 9.67 -11.61 1.32
C ASP A 88 9.23 -12.87 2.07
N GLY A 89 7.97 -12.88 2.52
CA GLY A 89 7.38 -14.01 3.22
C GLY A 89 7.32 -15.28 2.37
N LEU A 90 6.81 -15.20 1.14
CA LEU A 90 6.70 -16.33 0.22
C LEU A 90 8.07 -16.94 -0.14
N ARG A 91 9.14 -16.15 -0.10
CA ARG A 91 10.52 -16.63 -0.31
C ARG A 91 11.21 -17.08 0.98
N GLY A 92 10.51 -17.10 2.12
CA GLY A 92 11.08 -17.47 3.41
C GLY A 92 12.22 -16.57 3.87
N MET A 93 12.22 -15.29 3.45
CA MET A 93 13.25 -14.35 3.85
C MET A 93 13.16 -14.03 5.35
N PRO A 94 14.28 -13.69 6.01
CA PRO A 94 14.26 -13.33 7.43
C PRO A 94 13.31 -12.16 7.72
N VAL A 95 12.33 -12.34 8.60
CA VAL A 95 11.38 -11.30 9.00
C VAL A 95 12.09 -10.04 9.52
N ALA A 96 13.21 -10.20 10.21
CA ALA A 96 14.03 -9.09 10.67
C ALA A 96 14.56 -8.20 9.51
N ALA A 97 14.86 -8.79 8.34
CA ALA A 97 15.29 -8.03 7.16
C ALA A 97 14.11 -7.25 6.57
N MET A 98 12.94 -7.89 6.40
CA MET A 98 11.71 -7.25 5.98
C MET A 98 11.35 -6.07 6.89
N LYS A 99 11.41 -6.25 8.22
CA LYS A 99 11.16 -5.19 9.21
C LYS A 99 12.09 -4.00 9.03
N ARG A 100 13.40 -4.23 8.88
CA ARG A 100 14.36 -3.13 8.65
C ARG A 100 14.05 -2.35 7.38
N ASN A 101 13.71 -3.02 6.30
CA ASN A 101 13.40 -2.39 5.02
C ASN A 101 12.12 -1.56 5.12
N LEU A 102 11.05 -2.10 5.70
CA LEU A 102 9.78 -1.38 5.92
C LEU A 102 9.99 -0.18 6.85
N SER A 103 10.76 -0.34 7.94
CA SER A 103 11.12 0.77 8.84
C SER A 103 11.81 1.90 8.08
N GLY A 104 12.81 1.57 7.25
CA GLY A 104 13.52 2.54 6.42
C GLY A 104 12.59 3.29 5.46
N MET A 105 11.68 2.58 4.79
CA MET A 105 10.70 3.22 3.90
C MET A 105 9.73 4.13 4.65
N ILE A 106 9.26 3.73 5.84
CA ILE A 106 8.39 4.57 6.69
C ILE A 106 9.14 5.85 7.10
N GLU A 107 10.39 5.73 7.54
CA GLU A 107 11.22 6.85 7.98
C GLU A 107 11.48 7.85 6.84
N GLN A 108 11.89 7.36 5.67
CA GLN A 108 12.13 8.18 4.49
C GLN A 108 10.86 8.90 4.03
N SER A 109 9.73 8.19 3.99
CA SER A 109 8.43 8.77 3.64
C SER A 109 8.03 9.88 4.61
N ARG A 110 8.19 9.66 5.92
CA ARG A 110 7.87 10.68 6.94
C ARG A 110 8.83 11.86 6.90
N LYS A 111 10.11 11.62 6.63
CA LYS A 111 11.12 12.68 6.46
C LYS A 111 10.81 13.58 5.26
N SER A 112 10.19 13.03 4.20
CA SER A 112 9.71 13.80 3.06
C SER A 112 8.43 14.60 3.33
N GLY A 113 7.82 14.47 4.52
CA GLY A 113 6.57 15.13 4.92
C GLY A 113 5.31 14.29 4.64
N ALA A 114 5.44 13.09 4.09
CA ALA A 114 4.30 12.23 3.82
C ALA A 114 3.75 11.52 5.07
N ARG A 115 2.44 11.35 5.14
CA ARG A 115 1.79 10.40 6.05
C ARG A 115 1.92 9.01 5.47
N VAL A 116 2.01 8.00 6.32
CA VAL A 116 2.19 6.61 5.88
C VAL A 116 1.01 5.75 6.31
N LEU A 117 0.52 4.93 5.37
CA LEU A 117 -0.34 3.79 5.64
C LEU A 117 0.45 2.52 5.36
N LEU A 118 0.73 1.74 6.39
CA LEU A 118 1.33 0.41 6.26
C LEU A 118 0.21 -0.63 6.05
N VAL A 119 0.40 -1.53 5.09
CA VAL A 119 -0.55 -2.59 4.78
C VAL A 119 0.06 -3.93 5.14
N GLY A 120 -0.55 -4.61 6.11
CA GLY A 120 -0.11 -5.91 6.60
C GLY A 120 -0.58 -7.07 5.73
N MET A 121 0.21 -8.13 5.78
CA MET A 121 -0.05 -9.40 5.10
C MET A 121 0.10 -10.57 6.08
N ARG A 122 -0.44 -11.72 5.71
CA ARG A 122 -0.29 -12.98 6.43
C ARG A 122 0.30 -14.05 5.53
N MET A 123 1.11 -14.93 6.11
CA MET A 123 1.64 -16.07 5.39
C MET A 123 0.74 -17.29 5.55
N PRO A 124 0.65 -18.14 4.53
CA PRO A 124 -0.05 -19.41 4.63
C PRO A 124 0.51 -20.30 5.77
N PRO A 125 -0.33 -21.11 6.42
CA PRO A 125 0.08 -21.87 7.62
C PRO A 125 1.16 -22.93 7.36
N ASN A 126 1.37 -23.35 6.11
CA ASN A 126 2.42 -24.30 5.71
C ASN A 126 3.86 -23.74 5.89
N TYR A 127 4.03 -22.42 6.15
CA TYR A 127 5.31 -21.83 6.54
C TYR A 127 5.66 -22.05 8.03
N GLY A 128 4.79 -22.72 8.78
CA GLY A 128 4.96 -23.02 10.20
C GLY A 128 4.56 -21.86 11.14
N PRO A 129 4.08 -22.21 12.35
CA PRO A 129 3.47 -21.24 13.26
C PRO A 129 4.44 -20.17 13.78
N GLN A 130 5.71 -20.51 13.92
CA GLN A 130 6.72 -19.56 14.38
C GLN A 130 6.92 -18.45 13.35
N TYR A 131 7.19 -18.82 12.09
CA TYR A 131 7.45 -17.85 11.02
C TYR A 131 6.20 -17.02 10.69
N THR A 132 5.05 -17.67 10.54
CA THR A 132 3.79 -16.96 10.23
C THR A 132 3.40 -15.98 11.32
N GLY A 133 3.57 -16.36 12.60
CA GLY A 133 3.29 -15.49 13.73
C GLY A 133 4.28 -14.32 13.85
N GLU A 134 5.57 -14.55 13.58
CA GLU A 134 6.57 -13.47 13.56
C GLU A 134 6.31 -12.49 12.41
N PHE A 135 5.99 -13.02 11.23
CA PHE A 135 5.67 -12.23 10.04
C PHE A 135 4.46 -11.32 10.27
N GLU A 136 3.35 -11.85 10.78
CA GLU A 136 2.14 -11.08 11.04
C GLU A 136 2.36 -9.99 12.11
N ARG A 137 3.03 -10.32 13.22
CA ARG A 137 3.34 -9.35 14.28
C ARG A 137 4.23 -8.21 13.80
N ALA A 138 5.10 -8.45 12.82
CA ALA A 138 6.05 -7.45 12.33
C ALA A 138 5.37 -6.15 11.88
N PHE A 139 4.22 -6.23 11.22
CA PHE A 139 3.48 -5.05 10.75
C PHE A 139 2.89 -4.24 11.92
N ALA A 140 2.29 -4.92 12.91
CA ALA A 140 1.75 -4.26 14.09
C ALA A 140 2.85 -3.60 14.94
N GLU A 141 3.99 -4.26 15.10
CA GLU A 141 5.15 -3.72 15.80
C GLU A 141 5.71 -2.48 15.13
N LEU A 142 5.86 -2.51 13.80
CA LEU A 142 6.31 -1.35 13.01
C LEU A 142 5.32 -0.19 13.09
N ALA A 143 4.03 -0.47 12.95
CA ALA A 143 3.00 0.56 13.06
C ALA A 143 3.02 1.25 14.43
N LYS A 144 3.19 0.48 15.51
CA LYS A 144 3.33 1.00 16.87
C LYS A 144 4.64 1.80 17.03
N GLN A 145 5.77 1.25 16.59
CA GLN A 145 7.10 1.88 16.67
C GLN A 145 7.11 3.24 15.98
N HIS A 146 6.58 3.31 14.76
CA HIS A 146 6.59 4.52 13.95
C HIS A 146 5.32 5.37 14.11
N ARG A 147 4.36 4.98 14.96
CA ARG A 147 3.08 5.67 15.12
C ARG A 147 2.42 5.97 13.78
N THR A 148 2.37 4.96 12.91
CA THR A 148 1.77 5.07 11.58
C THR A 148 0.45 4.30 11.49
N ALA A 149 -0.40 4.68 10.54
CA ALA A 149 -1.64 3.96 10.30
C ALA A 149 -1.35 2.55 9.75
N LEU A 150 -2.21 1.59 10.10
CA LEU A 150 -2.07 0.19 9.72
C LEU A 150 -3.40 -0.36 9.19
N VAL A 151 -3.34 -1.03 8.07
CA VAL A 151 -4.30 -2.08 7.69
C VAL A 151 -3.71 -3.39 8.22
N PRO A 152 -4.32 -4.06 9.20
CA PRO A 152 -3.72 -5.25 9.80
C PRO A 152 -3.52 -6.40 8.81
N PHE A 153 -4.49 -6.58 7.90
CA PHE A 153 -4.45 -7.58 6.86
C PHE A 153 -5.24 -7.12 5.62
N LEU A 154 -4.61 -7.14 4.46
CA LEU A 154 -5.21 -6.64 3.21
C LEU A 154 -6.50 -7.38 2.83
N PHE A 155 -6.60 -8.68 3.16
CA PHE A 155 -7.76 -9.54 2.88
C PHE A 155 -8.68 -9.74 4.10
N GLU A 156 -8.65 -8.81 5.06
CA GLU A 156 -9.41 -8.93 6.32
C GLU A 156 -10.92 -9.05 6.07
N ASP A 157 -11.44 -8.35 5.07
CA ASP A 157 -12.86 -8.33 4.74
C ASP A 157 -13.25 -9.41 3.70
N PHE A 158 -12.32 -10.30 3.31
CA PHE A 158 -12.66 -11.39 2.40
C PHE A 158 -13.52 -12.43 3.14
N SER A 159 -14.74 -12.66 2.61
CA SER A 159 -15.51 -13.81 3.02
C SER A 159 -14.81 -15.10 2.60
N VAL A 160 -14.89 -16.12 3.44
CA VAL A 160 -14.28 -17.43 3.17
C VAL A 160 -14.89 -18.03 1.90
N GLY A 161 -14.19 -17.92 0.78
CA GLY A 161 -14.63 -18.46 -0.51
C GLY A 161 -13.49 -18.39 -1.53
N ARG A 162 -13.39 -19.40 -2.41
CA ARG A 162 -12.40 -19.44 -3.50
C ARG A 162 -12.57 -18.35 -4.56
N ASP A 163 -13.75 -17.71 -4.61
CA ASP A 163 -14.13 -16.76 -5.67
C ASP A 163 -13.34 -15.45 -5.65
N PHE A 164 -12.59 -15.18 -4.56
CA PHE A 164 -11.74 -14.00 -4.44
C PHE A 164 -10.29 -14.20 -4.90
N PHE A 165 -9.88 -15.43 -5.22
CA PHE A 165 -8.52 -15.71 -5.68
C PHE A 165 -8.51 -16.33 -7.07
N GLN A 166 -7.51 -15.94 -7.86
CA GLN A 166 -7.20 -16.55 -9.15
C GLN A 166 -6.81 -18.03 -8.95
N PRO A 167 -6.71 -18.84 -10.02
CA PRO A 167 -6.37 -20.27 -9.92
C PRO A 167 -5.06 -20.57 -9.19
N ASP A 168 -4.15 -19.59 -9.09
CA ASP A 168 -2.89 -19.73 -8.33
C ASP A 168 -3.06 -19.69 -6.81
N GLY A 169 -4.26 -19.32 -6.32
CA GLY A 169 -4.57 -19.21 -4.90
C GLY A 169 -3.87 -18.09 -4.14
N ILE A 170 -3.21 -17.20 -4.85
CA ILE A 170 -2.40 -16.09 -4.29
C ILE A 170 -2.97 -14.73 -4.72
N HIS A 171 -3.21 -14.54 -6.01
CA HIS A 171 -3.61 -13.26 -6.55
C HIS A 171 -5.14 -13.09 -6.54
N PRO A 172 -5.63 -11.94 -6.07
CA PRO A 172 -7.07 -11.66 -6.04
C PRO A 172 -7.68 -11.55 -7.43
N THR A 173 -8.93 -11.99 -7.56
CA THR A 173 -9.75 -11.80 -8.77
C THR A 173 -10.21 -10.35 -8.91
N GLU A 174 -10.83 -10.03 -10.05
CA GLU A 174 -11.48 -8.72 -10.26
C GLU A 174 -12.57 -8.45 -9.21
N ALA A 175 -13.34 -9.46 -8.84
CA ALA A 175 -14.40 -9.37 -7.82
C ALA A 175 -13.87 -9.00 -6.43
N ALA A 176 -12.63 -9.34 -6.13
CA ALA A 176 -11.97 -9.01 -4.86
C ALA A 176 -11.51 -7.55 -4.75
N GLN A 177 -11.25 -6.88 -5.87
CA GLN A 177 -10.62 -5.55 -5.89
C GLN A 177 -11.44 -4.46 -5.16
N PRO A 178 -12.76 -4.39 -5.31
CA PRO A 178 -13.58 -3.46 -4.52
C PRO A 178 -13.51 -3.73 -3.00
N VAL A 179 -13.40 -5.00 -2.58
CA VAL A 179 -13.31 -5.37 -1.16
C VAL A 179 -11.95 -4.92 -0.61
N MET A 180 -10.86 -5.16 -1.35
CA MET A 180 -9.52 -4.66 -0.99
C MET A 180 -9.52 -3.12 -0.85
N LEU A 181 -10.18 -2.43 -1.78
CA LEU A 181 -10.32 -0.97 -1.70
C LEU A 181 -11.02 -0.55 -0.40
N GLU A 182 -12.13 -1.19 -0.01
CA GLU A 182 -12.85 -0.85 1.23
C GLU A 182 -11.97 -1.11 2.46
N THR A 183 -11.22 -2.20 2.50
CA THR A 183 -10.26 -2.51 3.57
C THR A 183 -9.20 -1.40 3.71
N ILE A 184 -8.61 -0.98 2.59
CA ILE A 184 -7.66 0.13 2.55
C ILE A 184 -8.33 1.45 2.94
N TRP A 185 -9.51 1.73 2.39
CA TRP A 185 -10.19 3.02 2.55
C TRP A 185 -10.51 3.34 4.01
N LYS A 186 -10.93 2.37 4.78
CA LYS A 186 -11.20 2.53 6.22
C LYS A 186 -10.05 3.19 6.98
N ARG A 187 -8.80 2.92 6.57
CA ARG A 187 -7.58 3.41 7.23
C ARG A 187 -6.92 4.56 6.46
N LEU A 188 -7.14 4.67 5.16
CA LEU A 188 -6.59 5.72 4.32
C LEU A 188 -7.37 7.04 4.48
N LYS A 189 -8.71 6.99 4.47
CA LYS A 189 -9.56 8.20 4.52
C LYS A 189 -9.20 9.17 5.66
N PRO A 190 -8.93 8.74 6.90
CA PRO A 190 -8.50 9.64 7.98
C PRO A 190 -7.17 10.35 7.73
N LEU A 191 -6.36 9.84 6.80
CA LEU A 191 -5.09 10.46 6.39
C LEU A 191 -5.27 11.52 5.28
N LEU A 192 -6.43 11.63 4.67
CA LEU A 192 -6.73 12.60 3.61
C LEU A 192 -7.35 13.86 4.26
N LYS A 193 -6.48 14.78 4.68
CA LYS A 193 -6.88 16.06 5.32
C LYS A 193 -6.36 17.24 4.57
#